data_ce0b50d30274c2cfcde9093e2d3d2424
#
_entry.id   ce0b50d30274c2cfcde9093e2d3d2424
#
_cell.length_a   1.000
_cell.length_b   1.000
_cell.length_c   1.000
_cell.angle_alpha   90.00
_cell.angle_beta   90.00
_cell.angle_gamma   90.00
#
_symmetry.space_group_name_H-M   'P 1'
#
loop_
_entity.id
_entity.type
_entity.pdbx_description
1 polymer ?
#
loop_
_entity_poly.entity_id
_entity_poly.type
_entity_poly.pdbx_seq_one_letter_code
_entity_poly.pdbx_strand_id
1 'polypeptide(L)'
;MNIGLIAHDSKKKLMQNFCIAYKGILNKNQLFATGTTGRLIEEVTNLSIHKFLAGHLGGDQQLCAQIEHNQIDLVIFLREAENPLAHEPDSDNICKLCDMYNIPLATNLATAELLVKSLELSLIHI
;
A
#
# COMPACT_ATOMS: atom_id res chain seq x y z
N MET A 1 -2.74 12.93 -0.30
CA MET A 1 -3.54 11.72 -0.04
C MET A 1 -2.82 10.79 0.92
N ASN A 2 -3.56 9.98 1.64
CA ASN A 2 -3.02 8.95 2.51
C ASN A 2 -3.03 7.62 1.77
N ILE A 3 -1.87 7.06 1.52
CA ILE A 3 -1.70 5.85 0.71
C ILE A 3 -1.20 4.70 1.59
N GLY A 4 -1.95 3.60 1.61
CA GLY A 4 -1.54 2.38 2.31
C GLY A 4 -0.77 1.46 1.37
N LEU A 5 0.37 0.96 1.82
CA LEU A 5 1.26 0.10 1.05
C LEU A 5 1.41 -1.24 1.76
N ILE A 6 1.00 -2.31 1.10
CA ILE A 6 1.09 -3.67 1.64
C ILE A 6 1.67 -4.58 0.57
N ALA A 7 2.48 -5.54 0.97
CA ALA A 7 3.00 -6.55 0.04
C ALA A 7 3.19 -7.89 0.75
N HIS A 8 2.76 -8.96 0.10
CA HIS A 8 3.13 -10.31 0.51
C HIS A 8 4.65 -10.49 0.36
N ASP A 9 5.23 -11.46 1.05
CA ASP A 9 6.68 -11.64 1.07
C ASP A 9 7.26 -11.77 -0.32
N SER A 10 6.63 -12.55 -1.20
CA SER A 10 7.07 -12.74 -2.58
C SER A 10 7.00 -11.47 -3.43
N LYS A 11 6.30 -10.44 -2.97
CA LYS A 11 6.09 -9.19 -3.71
C LYS A 11 6.83 -8.00 -3.10
N LYS A 12 7.58 -8.20 -2.03
CA LYS A 12 8.27 -7.08 -1.35
C LYS A 12 9.33 -6.42 -2.24
N LYS A 13 10.07 -7.21 -3.01
CA LYS A 13 11.04 -6.66 -3.97
C LYS A 13 10.37 -5.84 -5.05
N LEU A 14 9.24 -6.33 -5.55
CA LEU A 14 8.44 -5.60 -6.54
C LEU A 14 7.93 -4.28 -5.97
N MET A 15 7.49 -4.28 -4.71
CA MET A 15 7.07 -3.07 -4.02
C MET A 15 8.21 -2.06 -3.89
N GLN A 16 9.41 -2.51 -3.55
CA GLN A 16 10.59 -1.64 -3.50
C GLN A 16 10.84 -0.99 -4.85
N ASN A 17 10.84 -1.79 -5.92
CA ASN A 17 11.09 -1.28 -7.28
C ASN A 17 10.01 -0.29 -7.72
N PHE A 18 8.76 -0.57 -7.38
CA PHE A 18 7.65 0.34 -7.66
C PHE A 18 7.85 1.68 -6.95
N CYS A 19 8.20 1.66 -5.67
CA CYS A 19 8.40 2.88 -4.90
C CYS A 19 9.61 3.68 -5.38
N ILE A 20 10.66 3.02 -5.87
CA ILE A 20 11.79 3.70 -6.50
C ILE A 20 11.34 4.42 -7.77
N ALA A 21 10.59 3.71 -8.62
CA ALA A 21 10.14 4.26 -9.90
C ALA A 21 9.20 5.46 -9.73
N TYR A 22 8.35 5.45 -8.73
CA TYR A 22 7.33 6.49 -8.51
C TYR A 22 7.60 7.36 -7.28
N LYS A 23 8.86 7.42 -6.84
CA LYS A 23 9.24 8.17 -5.65
C LYS A 23 8.79 9.63 -5.71
N GLY A 24 8.91 10.28 -6.86
CA GLY A 24 8.55 11.69 -7.00
C GLY A 24 7.08 11.97 -6.71
N ILE A 25 6.20 11.07 -7.15
CA ILE A 25 4.77 11.19 -6.89
C ILE A 25 4.46 10.80 -5.44
N LEU A 26 5.00 9.67 -4.99
CA LEU A 26 4.75 9.16 -3.64
C LEU A 26 5.22 10.14 -2.57
N ASN A 27 6.32 10.84 -2.81
CA ASN A 27 6.87 11.80 -1.84
C ASN A 27 5.94 12.99 -1.57
N LYS A 28 4.97 13.24 -2.44
CA LYS A 28 3.98 14.32 -2.27
C LYS A 28 2.77 13.87 -1.43
N ASN A 29 2.76 12.63 -0.98
CA ASN A 29 1.63 12.04 -0.27
C ASN A 29 2.08 11.50 1.08
N GLN A 30 1.11 11.21 1.96
CA GLN A 30 1.38 10.54 3.23
C GLN A 30 1.37 9.03 3.00
N LEU A 31 2.42 8.35 3.41
CA LEU A 31 2.58 6.92 3.15
C LEU A 31 2.46 6.13 4.46
N PHE A 32 1.70 5.06 4.40
CA PHE A 32 1.45 4.15 5.53
C PHE A 32 1.75 2.72 5.07
N ALA A 33 2.43 1.95 5.90
CA ALA A 33 2.76 0.57 5.56
C ALA A 33 2.88 -0.28 6.82
N THR A 34 2.71 -1.60 6.69
CA THR A 34 3.09 -2.52 7.75
C THR A 34 4.60 -2.47 7.95
N GLY A 35 5.06 -2.76 9.17
CA GLY A 35 6.43 -2.45 9.58
C GLY A 35 7.53 -2.99 8.68
N THR A 36 7.46 -4.28 8.29
CA THR A 36 8.48 -4.89 7.44
C THR A 36 8.50 -4.25 6.05
N THR A 37 7.33 -4.09 5.44
CA THR A 37 7.21 -3.45 4.12
C THR A 37 7.72 -2.01 4.16
N GLY A 38 7.33 -1.26 5.18
CA GLY A 38 7.76 0.14 5.33
C GLY A 38 9.27 0.28 5.45
N ARG A 39 9.92 -0.56 6.27
CA ARG A 39 11.37 -0.54 6.41
C ARG A 39 12.08 -0.85 5.10
N LEU A 40 11.60 -1.86 4.37
CA LEU A 40 12.20 -2.23 3.09
C LEU A 40 12.09 -1.12 2.06
N ILE A 41 10.97 -0.40 2.04
CA ILE A 41 10.80 0.73 1.13
C ILE A 41 11.75 1.87 1.54
N GLU A 42 11.84 2.20 2.82
CA GLU A 42 12.72 3.27 3.29
C GLU A 42 14.18 3.00 2.97
N GLU A 43 14.62 1.74 3.05
CA GLU A 43 16.00 1.36 2.76
C GLU A 43 16.46 1.74 1.34
N VAL A 44 15.54 1.73 0.39
CA VAL A 44 15.89 1.95 -1.03
C VAL A 44 15.41 3.28 -1.59
N THR A 45 14.57 4.02 -0.87
CA THR A 45 13.96 5.25 -1.40
C THR A 45 14.19 6.50 -0.56
N ASN A 46 14.46 6.36 0.74
CA ASN A 46 14.47 7.45 1.71
C ASN A 46 13.11 8.16 1.83
N LEU A 47 12.03 7.52 1.39
CA LEU A 47 10.68 8.04 1.64
C LEU A 47 10.37 7.96 3.13
N SER A 48 9.62 8.92 3.63
CA SER A 48 9.15 8.90 5.01
C SER A 48 7.84 8.10 5.07
N ILE A 49 7.83 6.99 5.81
CA ILE A 49 6.69 6.10 5.89
C ILE A 49 6.24 5.93 7.32
N HIS A 50 4.93 6.15 7.54
CA HIS A 50 4.32 5.83 8.82
C HIS A 50 4.17 4.31 8.91
N LYS A 51 4.94 3.66 9.80
CA LYS A 51 4.99 2.20 9.89
C LYS A 51 4.09 1.70 11.01
N PHE A 52 3.17 0.78 10.66
CA PHE A 52 2.43 -0.01 11.63
C PHE A 52 3.30 -1.17 12.12
N LEU A 53 2.75 -2.01 12.99
CA LEU A 53 3.43 -3.26 13.38
C LEU A 53 3.62 -4.14 12.13
N ALA A 54 4.53 -5.12 12.21
CA ALA A 54 4.64 -6.13 11.16
C ALA A 54 3.30 -6.82 10.98
N GLY A 55 2.98 -7.27 9.74
CA GLY A 55 1.67 -7.84 9.45
C GLY A 55 1.26 -8.97 10.40
N HIS A 56 2.19 -9.91 10.68
CA HIS A 56 1.93 -11.03 11.58
C HIS A 56 1.81 -10.63 13.05
N LEU A 57 2.12 -9.39 13.41
CA LEU A 57 1.99 -8.85 14.76
C LEU A 57 0.81 -7.88 14.89
N GLY A 58 -0.09 -7.86 13.89
CA GLY A 58 -1.28 -7.00 13.93
C GLY A 58 -1.20 -5.75 13.07
N GLY A 59 -0.16 -5.59 12.25
CA GLY A 59 -0.02 -4.41 11.39
C GLY A 59 -1.10 -4.31 10.34
N ASP A 60 -1.54 -5.44 9.78
CA ASP A 60 -2.65 -5.48 8.83
C ASP A 60 -3.97 -5.06 9.48
N GLN A 61 -4.19 -5.42 10.74
CA GLN A 61 -5.37 -4.99 11.49
C GLN A 61 -5.33 -3.49 11.77
N GLN A 62 -4.15 -2.94 12.03
CA GLN A 62 -3.99 -1.49 12.22
C GLN A 62 -4.32 -0.73 10.94
N LEU A 63 -3.89 -1.24 9.79
CA LEU A 63 -4.23 -0.65 8.50
C LEU A 63 -5.73 -0.74 8.25
N CYS A 64 -6.35 -1.88 8.52
CA CYS A 64 -7.79 -2.05 8.38
C CYS A 64 -8.56 -1.05 9.25
N ALA A 65 -8.11 -0.80 10.48
CA ALA A 65 -8.73 0.19 11.34
C ALA A 65 -8.63 1.60 10.75
N GLN A 66 -7.51 1.95 10.12
CA GLN A 66 -7.37 3.24 9.45
C GLN A 66 -8.31 3.36 8.24
N ILE A 67 -8.54 2.27 7.52
CA ILE A 67 -9.51 2.24 6.42
C ILE A 67 -10.91 2.48 6.97
N GLU A 68 -11.30 1.78 8.04
CA GLU A 68 -12.61 1.91 8.65
C GLU A 68 -12.88 3.31 9.21
N HIS A 69 -11.83 4.01 9.66
CA HIS A 69 -11.93 5.38 10.15
C HIS A 69 -11.74 6.43 9.06
N ASN A 70 -11.77 6.02 7.80
CA ASN A 70 -11.67 6.90 6.64
C ASN A 70 -10.37 7.71 6.60
N GLN A 71 -9.27 7.12 7.07
CA GLN A 71 -7.97 7.77 7.11
C GLN A 71 -7.07 7.41 5.93
N ILE A 72 -7.47 6.43 5.11
CA ILE A 72 -6.71 5.96 3.95
C ILE A 72 -7.51 6.28 2.69
N ASP A 73 -6.86 6.88 1.70
CA ASP A 73 -7.49 7.31 0.45
C ASP A 73 -7.24 6.36 -0.71
N LEU A 74 -6.18 5.57 -0.63
CA LEU A 74 -5.76 4.66 -1.70
C LEU A 74 -4.95 3.54 -1.08
N VAL A 75 -5.19 2.30 -1.51
CA VAL A 75 -4.43 1.13 -1.05
C VAL A 75 -3.75 0.46 -2.23
N ILE A 76 -2.45 0.19 -2.09
CA ILE A 76 -1.68 -0.62 -3.02
C ILE A 76 -1.27 -1.88 -2.27
N PHE A 77 -1.86 -3.00 -2.64
CA PHE A 77 -1.62 -4.29 -2.02
C PHE A 77 -1.10 -5.27 -3.07
N LEU A 78 0.23 -5.39 -3.18
CA LEU A 78 0.82 -6.35 -4.11
C LEU A 78 0.76 -7.73 -3.48
N ARG A 79 -0.20 -8.52 -3.93
CA ARG A 79 -0.51 -9.82 -3.32
C ARG A 79 0.03 -10.99 -4.13
N GLU A 80 0.33 -12.07 -3.40
CA GLU A 80 0.58 -13.37 -4.01
C GLU A 80 -0.77 -14.04 -4.27
N ALA A 81 -1.12 -14.24 -5.54
CA ALA A 81 -2.45 -14.71 -5.91
C ALA A 81 -2.63 -16.22 -5.72
N GLU A 82 -1.56 -17.00 -5.82
CA GLU A 82 -1.66 -18.47 -5.83
C GLU A 82 -1.42 -19.09 -4.47
N ASN A 83 -0.30 -18.78 -3.83
CA ASN A 83 0.13 -19.46 -2.60
C ASN A 83 0.57 -18.47 -1.52
N PRO A 84 -0.36 -17.65 -0.98
CA PRO A 84 0.01 -16.76 0.11
C PRO A 84 0.37 -17.57 1.36
N LEU A 85 1.35 -17.09 2.13
CA LEU A 85 1.73 -17.73 3.38
C LEU A 85 0.67 -17.49 4.45
N ALA A 86 0.54 -18.43 5.40
CA ALA A 86 -0.54 -18.37 6.40
C ALA A 86 -0.47 -17.13 7.31
N HIS A 87 0.72 -16.57 7.52
CA HIS A 87 0.91 -15.38 8.37
C HIS A 87 0.75 -14.05 7.63
N GLU A 88 0.52 -14.11 6.30
CA GLU A 88 0.43 -12.91 5.48
C GLU A 88 -0.95 -12.26 5.58
N PRO A 89 -1.07 -10.95 5.26
CA PRO A 89 -2.35 -10.25 5.33
C PRO A 89 -3.44 -10.93 4.52
N ASP A 90 -4.66 -10.91 5.07
CA ASP A 90 -5.83 -11.45 4.40
C ASP A 90 -6.28 -10.49 3.29
N SER A 91 -5.97 -10.83 2.04
CA SER A 91 -6.31 -10.00 0.91
C SER A 91 -7.83 -9.87 0.71
N ASP A 92 -8.59 -10.91 1.03
CA ASP A 92 -10.05 -10.87 0.86
C ASP A 92 -10.67 -9.86 1.83
N ASN A 93 -10.21 -9.80 3.06
CA ASN A 93 -10.70 -8.85 4.04
C ASN A 93 -10.36 -7.40 3.64
N ILE A 94 -9.15 -7.17 3.18
CA ILE A 94 -8.72 -5.83 2.75
C ILE A 94 -9.49 -5.39 1.51
N CYS A 95 -9.69 -6.28 0.53
CA CYS A 95 -10.50 -5.99 -0.64
C CYS A 95 -11.95 -5.65 -0.26
N LYS A 96 -12.53 -6.41 0.66
CA LYS A 96 -13.89 -6.16 1.15
C LYS A 96 -14.01 -4.78 1.80
N LEU A 97 -13.05 -4.43 2.65
CA LEU A 97 -13.07 -3.12 3.31
C LEU A 97 -12.92 -1.97 2.32
N CYS A 98 -12.04 -2.11 1.34
CA CYS A 98 -11.88 -1.09 0.31
C CYS A 98 -13.16 -0.92 -0.51
N ASP A 99 -13.85 -2.02 -0.82
CA ASP A 99 -15.13 -1.95 -1.52
C ASP A 99 -16.21 -1.28 -0.66
N MET A 100 -16.27 -1.63 0.63
CA MET A 100 -17.26 -1.07 1.56
C MET A 100 -17.07 0.44 1.76
N TYR A 101 -15.84 0.89 1.80
CA TYR A 101 -15.52 2.29 2.06
C TYR A 101 -15.16 3.07 0.80
N ASN A 102 -15.35 2.45 -0.37
CA ASN A 102 -15.13 3.06 -1.68
C ASN A 102 -13.71 3.61 -1.85
N ILE A 103 -12.72 2.81 -1.46
CA ILE A 103 -11.31 3.15 -1.53
C ILE A 103 -10.69 2.44 -2.74
N PRO A 104 -10.03 3.17 -3.65
CA PRO A 104 -9.32 2.53 -4.76
C PRO A 104 -8.27 1.55 -4.24
N LEU A 105 -8.25 0.35 -4.81
CA LEU A 105 -7.33 -0.71 -4.43
C LEU A 105 -6.62 -1.28 -5.66
N ALA A 106 -5.29 -1.28 -5.63
CA ALA A 106 -4.48 -1.95 -6.63
C ALA A 106 -3.94 -3.24 -6.02
N THR A 107 -4.18 -4.38 -6.67
CA THR A 107 -3.66 -5.67 -6.21
C THR A 107 -2.51 -6.20 -7.06
N ASN A 108 -2.10 -5.45 -8.07
CA ASN A 108 -0.98 -5.81 -8.94
C ASN A 108 -0.29 -4.54 -9.44
N LEU A 109 0.89 -4.72 -10.03
CA LEU A 109 1.72 -3.61 -10.46
C LEU A 109 1.05 -2.72 -11.50
N ALA A 110 0.40 -3.31 -12.48
CA ALA A 110 -0.22 -2.54 -13.56
C ALA A 110 -1.28 -1.57 -13.04
N THR A 111 -2.15 -2.05 -12.14
CA THR A 111 -3.18 -1.20 -11.53
C THR A 111 -2.53 -0.14 -10.63
N ALA A 112 -1.50 -0.52 -9.87
CA ALA A 112 -0.80 0.41 -9.00
C ALA A 112 -0.20 1.57 -9.79
N GLU A 113 0.42 1.29 -10.94
CA GLU A 113 0.99 2.33 -11.80
C GLU A 113 -0.08 3.27 -12.33
N LEU A 114 -1.20 2.75 -12.79
CA LEU A 114 -2.30 3.57 -13.29
C LEU A 114 -2.85 4.50 -12.20
N LEU A 115 -3.05 3.97 -10.99
CA LEU A 115 -3.58 4.78 -9.89
C LEU A 115 -2.61 5.87 -9.48
N VAL A 116 -1.32 5.57 -9.37
CA VAL A 116 -0.32 6.55 -8.96
C VAL A 116 -0.15 7.63 -10.03
N LYS A 117 -0.15 7.25 -11.31
CA LYS A 117 -0.09 8.23 -12.40
C LYS A 117 -1.29 9.16 -12.39
N SER A 118 -2.47 8.67 -12.02
CA SER A 118 -3.68 9.50 -11.95
C SER A 118 -3.59 10.59 -10.90
N LEU A 119 -2.77 10.42 -9.86
CA LEU A 119 -2.58 11.44 -8.82
C LEU A 119 -1.96 12.71 -9.39
N GLU A 120 -1.02 12.59 -10.34
CA GLU A 120 -0.45 13.75 -11.00
C GLU A 120 -1.46 14.46 -11.89
N LEU A 121 -2.29 13.70 -12.60
CA LEU A 121 -3.34 14.27 -13.45
C LEU A 121 -4.35 15.05 -12.62
N SER A 122 -4.70 14.55 -11.44
CA SER A 122 -5.61 15.24 -10.52
C SER A 122 -5.08 16.61 -10.11
N LEU A 123 -3.76 16.71 -9.88
CA LEU A 123 -3.13 17.99 -9.52
C LEU A 123 -3.16 19.00 -10.67
N ILE A 124 -3.11 18.53 -11.90
CA ILE A 124 -3.16 19.42 -13.07
C ILE A 124 -4.53 20.03 -13.26
N HIS A 125 -5.59 19.34 -12.87
CA HIS A 125 -6.96 19.77 -13.09
C HIS A 125 -7.55 20.60 -11.95
N ILE A 126 -6.79 20.80 -10.90
CA ILE A 126 -7.17 21.68 -9.80
C ILE A 126 -6.79 23.12 -10.11
#